data_8a8ad35025c940b2656b7134560a59e4
#
_entry.id   8a8ad35025c940b2656b7134560a59e4
#
_cell.length_a   1.000
_cell.length_b   1.000
_cell.length_c   1.000
_cell.angle_alpha   90.00
_cell.angle_beta   90.00
_cell.angle_gamma   90.00
#
_symmetry.space_group_name_H-M   'P 1'
#
loop_
_entity.id
_entity.type
_entity.pdbx_description
1 polymer ?
#
loop_
_entity_poly.entity_id
_entity_poly.type
_entity_poly.pdbx_seq_one_letter_code
_entity_poly.pdbx_strand_id
1 'polypeptide(L)'
;MSKILIVDDDPDMVEAGRIVLEREGHTVESASNYSEGLAALAKIDPDLLILDVMMEEPDDGLRFARQARRQGNMLPILMVTSVNRAMGLQIGKDEEMVPVDEFIEKPVDPATLVAKVNALLAEREDTSW
;
A
#
# COMPACT_ATOMS: atom_id res chain seq x y z
N MET A 1 -3.18 7.61 -15.69
CA MET A 1 -2.26 8.04 -14.61
C MET A 1 -2.97 8.04 -13.29
N SER A 2 -2.36 7.45 -12.31
CA SER A 2 -2.95 7.35 -10.98
C SER A 2 -2.03 7.97 -9.95
N LYS A 3 -2.61 8.33 -8.81
CA LYS A 3 -1.89 8.91 -7.70
C LYS A 3 -1.67 7.80 -6.66
N ILE A 4 -0.42 7.54 -6.33
CA ILE A 4 -0.04 6.44 -5.43
C ILE A 4 0.67 7.02 -4.21
N LEU A 5 0.25 6.58 -3.03
CA LEU A 5 0.90 6.93 -1.78
C LEU A 5 1.67 5.73 -1.27
N ILE A 6 2.97 5.91 -0.98
CA ILE A 6 3.81 4.88 -0.37
C ILE A 6 4.07 5.28 1.09
N VAL A 7 3.69 4.43 2.02
CA VAL A 7 3.96 4.65 3.45
C VAL A 7 4.93 3.58 3.91
N ASP A 8 6.19 3.98 4.10
CA ASP A 8 7.29 3.07 4.43
C ASP A 8 8.39 3.91 5.07
N ASP A 9 9.00 3.41 6.14
CA ASP A 9 10.08 4.12 6.82
C ASP A 9 11.45 3.85 6.20
N ASP A 10 11.52 2.99 5.19
CA ASP A 10 12.75 2.69 4.47
C ASP A 10 12.85 3.59 3.23
N PRO A 11 13.75 4.59 3.24
CA PRO A 11 13.86 5.50 2.10
C PRO A 11 14.32 4.83 0.81
N ASP A 12 15.05 3.74 0.90
CA ASP A 12 15.48 3.00 -0.29
C ASP A 12 14.29 2.32 -0.97
N MET A 13 13.38 1.77 -0.19
CA MET A 13 12.17 1.17 -0.73
C MET A 13 11.28 2.23 -1.38
N VAL A 14 11.14 3.38 -0.73
CA VAL A 14 10.34 4.48 -1.26
C VAL A 14 10.92 4.96 -2.58
N GLU A 15 12.22 5.17 -2.65
CA GLU A 15 12.86 5.66 -3.87
C GLU A 15 12.77 4.66 -5.01
N ALA A 16 13.01 3.38 -4.72
CA ALA A 16 12.91 2.33 -5.73
C ALA A 16 11.48 2.24 -6.29
N GLY A 17 10.50 2.28 -5.41
CA GLY A 17 9.10 2.25 -5.81
C GLY A 17 8.70 3.47 -6.62
N ARG A 18 9.16 4.64 -6.21
CA ARG A 18 8.88 5.89 -6.93
C ARG A 18 9.41 5.83 -8.36
N ILE A 19 10.67 5.44 -8.53
CA ILE A 19 11.28 5.38 -9.85
C ILE A 19 10.49 4.47 -10.79
N VAL A 20 10.18 3.27 -10.30
CA VAL A 20 9.48 2.27 -11.10
C VAL A 20 8.08 2.72 -11.48
N LEU A 21 7.34 3.26 -10.51
CA LEU A 21 5.94 3.64 -10.75
C LEU A 21 5.82 4.93 -11.55
N GLU A 22 6.74 5.86 -11.36
CA GLU A 22 6.74 7.08 -12.18
C GLU A 22 7.05 6.78 -13.65
N ARG A 23 7.84 5.75 -13.92
CA ARG A 23 8.07 5.30 -15.29
C ARG A 23 6.78 4.81 -15.95
N GLU A 24 5.86 4.29 -15.14
CA GLU A 24 4.56 3.82 -15.64
C GLU A 24 3.54 4.94 -15.78
N GLY A 25 3.94 6.16 -15.50
CA GLY A 25 3.06 7.32 -15.65
C GLY A 25 2.29 7.71 -14.40
N HIS A 26 2.55 7.06 -13.28
CA HIS A 26 1.85 7.39 -12.02
C HIS A 26 2.54 8.54 -11.30
N THR A 27 1.77 9.26 -10.51
CA THR A 27 2.30 10.26 -9.58
C THR A 27 2.48 9.58 -8.23
N VAL A 28 3.67 9.71 -7.63
CA VAL A 28 4.00 9.02 -6.38
C VAL A 28 4.32 10.02 -5.28
N GLU A 29 3.61 9.90 -4.17
CA GLU A 29 3.87 10.64 -2.94
C GLU A 29 4.26 9.63 -1.86
N SER A 30 4.92 10.09 -0.81
CA SER A 30 5.36 9.18 0.24
C SER A 30 5.25 9.79 1.62
N ALA A 31 5.20 8.91 2.62
CA ALA A 31 5.24 9.26 4.02
C ALA A 31 6.07 8.20 4.74
N SER A 32 6.73 8.59 5.83
CA SER A 32 7.72 7.72 6.47
C SER A 32 7.26 7.12 7.79
N ASN A 33 6.07 7.45 8.26
CA ASN A 33 5.54 6.88 9.50
C ASN A 33 4.02 6.93 9.51
N TYR A 34 3.45 6.34 10.56
CA TYR A 34 2.01 6.20 10.72
C TYR A 34 1.29 7.56 10.65
N SER A 35 1.73 8.52 11.46
CA SER A 35 1.08 9.83 11.54
C SER A 35 1.15 10.60 10.23
N GLU A 36 2.33 10.64 9.63
CA GLU A 36 2.51 11.31 8.33
C GLU A 36 1.68 10.63 7.25
N GLY A 37 1.61 9.29 7.31
CA GLY A 37 0.83 8.52 6.36
C GLY A 37 -0.65 8.84 6.41
N LEU A 38 -1.21 8.92 7.61
CA LEU A 38 -2.63 9.26 7.76
C LEU A 38 -2.92 10.67 7.27
N ALA A 39 -2.03 11.63 7.58
CA ALA A 39 -2.19 13.00 7.11
C ALA A 39 -2.13 13.08 5.57
N ALA A 40 -1.18 12.35 4.98
CA ALA A 40 -1.02 12.31 3.53
C ALA A 40 -2.24 11.66 2.87
N LEU A 41 -2.75 10.58 3.45
CA LEU A 41 -3.92 9.89 2.92
C LEU A 41 -5.11 10.83 2.80
N ALA A 42 -5.35 11.62 3.84
CA ALA A 42 -6.45 12.58 3.85
C ALA A 42 -6.23 13.74 2.87
N LYS A 43 -4.99 14.22 2.77
CA LYS A 43 -4.67 15.40 1.96
C LYS A 43 -4.58 15.09 0.47
N ILE A 44 -3.97 13.96 0.13
CA ILE A 44 -3.65 13.61 -1.25
C ILE A 44 -4.81 12.88 -1.93
N ASP A 45 -5.56 12.11 -1.17
CA ASP A 45 -6.64 11.26 -1.68
C ASP A 45 -6.14 10.37 -2.82
N PRO A 46 -5.19 9.47 -2.53
CA PRO A 46 -4.57 8.65 -3.56
C PRO A 46 -5.52 7.59 -4.12
N ASP A 47 -5.17 7.08 -5.28
CA ASP A 47 -5.92 6.01 -5.93
C ASP A 47 -5.50 4.62 -5.43
N LEU A 48 -4.32 4.52 -4.86
CA LEU A 48 -3.77 3.27 -4.35
C LEU A 48 -2.77 3.57 -3.24
N LEU A 49 -2.74 2.71 -2.23
CA LEU A 49 -1.82 2.81 -1.11
C LEU A 49 -0.87 1.62 -1.12
N ILE A 50 0.44 1.89 -1.05
CA ILE A 50 1.47 0.87 -0.83
C ILE A 50 1.94 1.07 0.59
N LEU A 51 1.84 0.03 1.41
CA LEU A 51 1.94 0.17 2.85
C LEU A 51 2.86 -0.90 3.44
N ASP A 52 3.93 -0.48 4.10
CA ASP A 52 4.81 -1.39 4.82
C ASP A 52 4.09 -1.92 6.07
N VAL A 53 4.16 -3.22 6.29
CA VAL A 53 3.52 -3.83 7.45
C VAL A 53 4.18 -3.41 8.75
N MET A 54 5.51 -3.24 8.74
CA MET A 54 6.26 -2.86 9.92
C MET A 54 6.99 -1.55 9.71
N MET A 55 6.62 -0.54 10.49
CA MET A 55 7.30 0.75 10.49
C MET A 55 7.96 0.94 11.86
N GLU A 56 7.47 1.82 12.70
CA GLU A 56 8.03 2.02 14.04
C GLU A 56 7.68 0.84 14.95
N GLU A 57 6.45 0.33 14.80
CA GLU A 57 5.99 -0.84 15.55
C GLU A 57 5.71 -1.99 14.59
N PRO A 58 5.80 -3.24 15.05
CA PRO A 58 5.67 -4.40 14.16
C PRO A 58 4.34 -4.52 13.41
N ASP A 59 3.28 -3.92 13.93
CA ASP A 59 1.95 -4.02 13.33
C ASP A 59 1.40 -2.69 12.83
N ASP A 60 2.26 -1.68 12.67
CA ASP A 60 1.82 -0.34 12.26
C ASP A 60 1.07 -0.35 10.94
N GLY A 61 1.53 -1.13 9.98
CA GLY A 61 0.85 -1.22 8.69
C GLY A 61 -0.56 -1.78 8.81
N LEU A 62 -0.73 -2.81 9.63
CA LEU A 62 -2.05 -3.41 9.85
C LEU A 62 -2.99 -2.41 10.52
N ARG A 63 -2.49 -1.71 11.52
CA ARG A 63 -3.27 -0.68 12.22
C ARG A 63 -3.66 0.45 11.27
N PHE A 64 -2.73 0.86 10.41
CA PHE A 64 -2.98 1.89 9.42
C PHE A 64 -4.10 1.49 8.47
N ALA A 65 -4.03 0.26 7.95
CA ALA A 65 -5.05 -0.23 7.03
C ALA A 65 -6.42 -0.26 7.68
N ARG A 66 -6.51 -0.72 8.92
CA ARG A 66 -7.76 -0.74 9.65
C ARG A 66 -8.31 0.66 9.86
N GLN A 67 -7.42 1.61 10.20
CA GLN A 67 -7.84 2.99 10.41
C GLN A 67 -8.36 3.62 9.12
N ALA A 68 -7.71 3.37 8.00
CA ALA A 68 -8.17 3.86 6.70
C ALA A 68 -9.57 3.35 6.39
N ARG A 69 -9.82 2.05 6.63
CA ARG A 69 -11.14 1.46 6.40
C ARG A 69 -12.19 2.05 7.33
N ARG A 70 -11.85 2.29 8.58
CA ARG A 70 -12.78 2.90 9.55
C ARG A 70 -13.18 4.30 9.13
N GLN A 71 -12.31 5.01 8.44
CA GLN A 71 -12.59 6.35 7.92
C GLN A 71 -13.43 6.31 6.64
N GLY A 72 -13.79 5.12 6.20
CA GLY A 72 -14.59 4.95 4.99
C GLY A 72 -13.78 4.92 3.71
N ASN A 73 -12.47 4.90 3.81
CA ASN A 73 -11.62 4.90 2.63
C ASN A 73 -11.46 3.47 2.10
N MET A 74 -11.95 3.24 0.91
CA MET A 74 -11.96 1.91 0.29
C MET A 74 -10.95 1.77 -0.84
N LEU A 75 -9.93 2.62 -0.88
CA LEU A 75 -8.89 2.53 -1.90
C LEU A 75 -8.17 1.18 -1.81
N PRO A 76 -7.65 0.67 -2.94
CA PRO A 76 -6.88 -0.56 -2.89
C PRO A 76 -5.59 -0.37 -2.11
N ILE A 77 -5.25 -1.38 -1.29
CA ILE A 77 -4.06 -1.38 -0.46
C ILE A 77 -3.19 -2.57 -0.83
N LEU A 78 -1.94 -2.28 -1.22
CA LEU A 78 -0.91 -3.27 -1.46
C LEU A 78 0.04 -3.23 -0.27
N MET A 79 0.08 -4.32 0.50
CA MET A 79 0.92 -4.39 1.69
C MET A 79 2.27 -5.03 1.37
N VAL A 80 3.34 -4.37 1.80
CA VAL A 80 4.71 -4.87 1.62
C VAL A 80 5.14 -5.55 2.91
N THR A 81 5.60 -6.79 2.81
CA THR A 81 5.91 -7.59 3.98
C THR A 81 7.14 -8.46 3.75
N SER A 82 7.78 -8.89 4.83
CA SER A 82 8.86 -9.89 4.73
C SER A 82 8.24 -11.28 4.59
N VAL A 83 9.03 -12.24 4.09
CA VAL A 83 8.57 -13.61 3.89
C VAL A 83 8.01 -14.20 5.19
N ASN A 84 8.69 -13.99 6.31
CA ASN A 84 8.24 -14.54 7.59
C ASN A 84 6.90 -13.96 8.02
N ARG A 85 6.65 -12.70 7.72
CA ARG A 85 5.39 -12.06 8.04
C ARG A 85 4.27 -12.54 7.14
N ALA A 86 4.57 -12.70 5.84
CA ALA A 86 3.56 -13.14 4.87
C ALA A 86 2.94 -14.48 5.25
N MET A 87 3.73 -15.38 5.82
CA MET A 87 3.24 -16.71 6.21
C MET A 87 2.24 -16.66 7.36
N GLY A 88 2.27 -15.60 8.17
CA GLY A 88 1.34 -15.45 9.28
C GLY A 88 0.13 -14.59 8.98
N LEU A 89 0.04 -14.07 7.76
CA LEU A 89 -1.04 -13.17 7.38
C LEU A 89 -2.02 -13.89 6.45
N GLN A 90 -3.29 -13.56 6.60
CA GLN A 90 -4.32 -14.03 5.69
C GLN A 90 -5.01 -12.81 5.09
N ILE A 91 -5.08 -12.77 3.77
CA ILE A 91 -5.77 -11.70 3.06
C ILE A 91 -7.26 -11.87 3.34
N GLY A 92 -7.84 -10.83 3.88
CA GLY A 92 -9.08 -10.93 4.59
C GLY A 92 -10.32 -11.18 3.80
N LYS A 93 -10.89 -12.30 4.07
CA LYS A 93 -12.29 -12.53 3.83
C LYS A 93 -13.11 -12.07 5.02
N ASP A 94 -12.43 -11.64 6.06
CA ASP A 94 -12.99 -11.33 7.36
C ASP A 94 -12.38 -10.01 7.83
N GLU A 95 -13.19 -9.09 8.30
CA GLU A 95 -12.74 -7.79 8.77
C GLU A 95 -11.79 -7.85 9.95
N GLU A 96 -11.79 -8.96 10.67
CA GLU A 96 -10.86 -9.16 11.78
C GLU A 96 -9.46 -9.51 11.30
N MET A 97 -9.32 -9.87 10.03
CA MET A 97 -8.05 -10.18 9.42
C MET A 97 -7.44 -8.92 8.81
N VAL A 98 -6.59 -9.07 7.82
CA VAL A 98 -5.88 -7.95 7.23
C VAL A 98 -6.76 -7.28 6.18
N PRO A 99 -7.17 -6.03 6.37
CA PRO A 99 -8.09 -5.36 5.44
C PRO A 99 -7.34 -4.76 4.24
N VAL A 100 -6.57 -5.59 3.55
CA VAL A 100 -5.79 -5.18 2.39
C VAL A 100 -6.17 -6.04 1.19
N ASP A 101 -5.82 -5.57 0.01
CA ASP A 101 -6.24 -6.21 -1.23
C ASP A 101 -5.21 -7.17 -1.77
N GLU A 102 -3.94 -6.95 -1.46
CA GLU A 102 -2.86 -7.78 -1.98
C GLU A 102 -1.61 -7.62 -1.13
N PHE A 103 -0.72 -8.59 -1.20
CA PHE A 103 0.59 -8.53 -0.55
C PHE A 103 1.69 -8.62 -1.59
N ILE A 104 2.86 -8.03 -1.27
CA ILE A 104 4.08 -8.23 -2.02
C ILE A 104 5.21 -8.45 -1.01
N GLU A 105 6.06 -9.44 -1.26
CA GLU A 105 7.13 -9.79 -0.34
C GLU A 105 8.41 -9.04 -0.66
N LYS A 106 9.17 -8.72 0.38
CA LYS A 106 10.52 -8.16 0.22
C LYS A 106 11.52 -9.28 -0.05
N PRO A 107 12.53 -9.07 -0.89
CA PRO A 107 12.81 -7.86 -1.65
C PRO A 107 11.80 -7.69 -2.80
N VAL A 108 11.38 -6.45 -3.01
CA VAL A 108 10.32 -6.16 -3.98
C VAL A 108 10.91 -6.20 -5.39
N ASP A 109 10.36 -7.09 -6.22
CA ASP A 109 10.73 -7.17 -7.63
C ASP A 109 9.98 -6.08 -8.40
N PRO A 110 10.69 -5.22 -9.17
CA PRO A 110 10.03 -4.13 -9.87
C PRO A 110 8.90 -4.57 -10.81
N ALA A 111 9.10 -5.63 -11.56
CA ALA A 111 8.08 -6.11 -12.49
C ALA A 111 6.84 -6.61 -11.74
N THR A 112 7.04 -7.28 -10.62
CA THR A 112 5.95 -7.76 -9.77
C THR A 112 5.18 -6.59 -9.18
N LEU A 113 5.89 -5.56 -8.71
CA LEU A 113 5.26 -4.37 -8.17
C LEU A 113 4.36 -3.70 -9.20
N VAL A 114 4.86 -3.49 -10.40
CA VAL A 114 4.09 -2.86 -11.50
C VAL A 114 2.85 -3.71 -11.82
N ALA A 115 3.01 -5.01 -11.92
CA ALA A 115 1.90 -5.90 -12.26
C ALA A 115 0.80 -5.85 -11.20
N LYS A 116 1.17 -5.90 -9.93
CA LYS A 116 0.19 -5.86 -8.85
C LYS A 116 -0.51 -4.51 -8.75
N VAL A 117 0.23 -3.43 -8.91
CA VAL A 117 -0.34 -2.08 -8.90
C VAL A 117 -1.35 -1.92 -10.03
N ASN A 118 -0.97 -2.32 -11.24
CA ASN A 118 -1.86 -2.19 -12.39
C ASN A 118 -3.11 -3.04 -12.24
N ALA A 119 -2.98 -4.26 -11.69
CA ALA A 119 -4.13 -5.12 -11.46
C ALA A 119 -5.11 -4.52 -10.46
N LEU A 120 -4.59 -3.95 -9.36
CA LEU A 120 -5.44 -3.34 -8.35
C LEU A 120 -6.15 -2.10 -8.87
N LEU A 121 -5.45 -1.28 -9.66
CA LEU A 121 -6.04 -0.09 -10.25
C LEU A 121 -7.13 -0.46 -11.27
N ALA A 122 -6.92 -1.51 -12.03
CA ALA A 122 -7.90 -1.99 -13.00
C ALA A 122 -9.17 -2.50 -12.30
N GLU A 123 -9.01 -3.23 -11.19
CA GLU A 123 -10.15 -3.71 -10.41
C GLU A 123 -10.97 -2.56 -9.86
N ARG A 124 -10.30 -1.51 -9.39
CA ARG A 124 -10.98 -0.33 -8.86
C ARG A 124 -11.80 0.36 -9.94
N GLU A 125 -11.25 0.49 -11.16
CA GLU A 125 -11.97 1.08 -12.28
C GLU A 125 -13.19 0.27 -12.64
N ASP A 126 -13.06 -1.06 -12.65
CA ASP A 126 -14.18 -1.96 -12.97
C ASP A 126 -15.32 -1.84 -11.96
N THR A 127 -15.02 -1.49 -10.72
CA THR A 127 -16.03 -1.39 -9.66
C THR A 127 -16.57 0.02 -9.46
N SER A 128 -16.06 0.99 -10.20
CA SER A 128 -16.39 2.40 -9.98
C SER A 128 -17.65 2.86 -10.73
N TRP A 129 -18.29 1.96 -11.42
CA TRP A 129 -19.50 2.27 -12.21
C TRP A 129 -20.75 1.50 -11.74
#